data_647d9d7928ea1fbca1da6dc6e3b7fe2a
#
_entry.id   647d9d7928ea1fbca1da6dc6e3b7fe2a
#
_cell.length_a   1.000
_cell.length_b   1.000
_cell.length_c   1.000
_cell.angle_alpha   90.00
_cell.angle_beta   90.00
_cell.angle_gamma   90.00
#
_symmetry.space_group_name_H-M   'P 1'
#
loop_
_entity.id
_entity.type
_entity.pdbx_description
1 polymer ?
#
loop_
_entity_poly.entity_id
_entity_poly.type
_entity_poly.pdbx_seq_one_letter_code
_entity_poly.pdbx_strand_id
1 'polypeptide(L)'
;MTQLEHLPFGRTAHSSTRLLLGAAAFSDVTQAEADATMDVALSYGINHVDTAASYGEAELRLGDWIKRHGRPFFLATKTGQRTAGPALAEIRRSLERLQVDQVDLIQLHHLVDPQEWEVALGPGGALEAAIAAREEGLVRFIGITGHGWTVAATHRRALERFDFDSVLLPYSYTMMQNEAYRADFEALYALCRERNVAIQTIKSIVHTPWGHEPHTRATWYKPLEAQQDLSLIHI
;
A
#
# COMPACT_ATOMS: atom_id res chain seq x y z
N MET A 1 19.06 -19.51 -5.31
CA MET A 1 18.56 -18.13 -5.06
C MET A 1 18.42 -17.97 -3.56
N THR A 2 18.84 -16.84 -3.00
CA THR A 2 18.64 -16.57 -1.57
C THR A 2 17.15 -16.32 -1.36
N GLN A 3 16.55 -17.13 -0.47
CA GLN A 3 15.13 -17.01 -0.15
C GLN A 3 14.89 -15.70 0.63
N LEU A 4 13.86 -14.95 0.26
CA LEU A 4 13.51 -13.72 0.99
C LEU A 4 13.06 -14.05 2.41
N GLU A 5 13.44 -13.20 3.36
CA GLU A 5 12.98 -13.31 4.74
C GLU A 5 11.47 -13.08 4.82
N HIS A 6 10.80 -13.87 5.65
CA HIS A 6 9.38 -13.71 5.95
C HIS A 6 9.19 -13.14 7.35
N LEU A 7 8.27 -12.20 7.47
CA LEU A 7 7.91 -11.55 8.73
C LEU A 7 6.39 -11.64 8.97
N PRO A 8 5.95 -11.76 10.22
CA PRO A 8 4.54 -11.63 10.53
C PRO A 8 4.00 -10.26 10.08
N PHE A 9 2.92 -10.27 9.33
CA PHE A 9 2.24 -9.04 8.90
C PHE A 9 1.22 -8.61 9.97
N GLY A 10 1.72 -8.08 11.07
CA GLY A 10 0.92 -7.71 12.22
C GLY A 10 0.03 -8.86 12.71
N ARG A 11 -1.21 -8.53 13.07
CA ARG A 11 -2.22 -9.49 13.55
C ARG A 11 -2.99 -10.22 12.45
N THR A 12 -2.61 -10.05 11.18
CA THR A 12 -3.33 -10.64 10.03
C THR A 12 -3.12 -12.15 9.87
N ALA A 13 -2.25 -12.76 10.65
CA ALA A 13 -1.79 -14.14 10.52
C ALA A 13 -1.09 -14.46 9.18
N HIS A 14 -0.83 -13.45 8.33
CA HIS A 14 -0.04 -13.61 7.12
C HIS A 14 1.46 -13.51 7.44
N SER A 15 2.24 -14.46 6.94
CA SER A 15 3.70 -14.41 6.95
C SER A 15 4.16 -13.80 5.62
N SER A 16 4.37 -12.50 5.60
CA SER A 16 4.72 -11.75 4.41
C SER A 16 6.22 -11.81 4.14
N THR A 17 6.60 -11.91 2.86
CA THR A 17 7.98 -11.59 2.48
C THR A 17 8.32 -10.16 2.90
N ARG A 18 9.57 -9.91 3.29
CA ARG A 18 10.07 -8.57 3.67
C ARG A 18 9.94 -7.55 2.53
N LEU A 19 10.02 -8.01 1.28
CA LEU A 19 9.74 -7.22 0.08
C LEU A 19 8.36 -7.57 -0.44
N LEU A 20 7.58 -6.55 -0.79
CA LEU A 20 6.27 -6.67 -1.39
C LEU A 20 6.32 -6.13 -2.82
N LEU A 21 5.45 -6.65 -3.68
CA LEU A 21 5.30 -6.11 -5.02
C LEU A 21 4.32 -4.93 -5.00
N GLY A 22 4.82 -3.72 -5.25
CA GLY A 22 3.99 -2.53 -5.45
C GLY A 22 3.52 -2.42 -6.90
N ALA A 23 2.26 -2.72 -7.15
CA ALA A 23 1.70 -2.74 -8.50
C ALA A 23 1.41 -1.34 -9.10
N ALA A 24 1.81 -0.25 -8.45
CA ALA A 24 1.84 1.06 -9.10
C ALA A 24 2.67 1.04 -10.40
N ALA A 25 3.68 0.18 -10.47
CA ALA A 25 4.46 -0.08 -11.67
C ALA A 25 3.64 -0.63 -12.85
N PHE A 26 2.44 -1.15 -12.61
CA PHE A 26 1.55 -1.70 -13.64
C PHE A 26 0.54 -0.68 -14.19
N SER A 27 0.61 0.57 -13.77
CA SER A 27 -0.37 1.61 -14.11
C SER A 27 -0.50 1.86 -15.61
N ASP A 28 0.59 1.77 -16.35
CA ASP A 28 0.69 2.13 -17.77
C ASP A 28 1.65 1.20 -18.53
N VAL A 29 1.54 -0.10 -18.29
CA VAL A 29 2.34 -1.13 -18.98
C VAL A 29 1.43 -2.08 -19.73
N THR A 30 2.01 -2.85 -20.66
CA THR A 30 1.29 -3.93 -21.33
C THR A 30 1.02 -5.10 -20.37
N GLN A 31 0.06 -5.95 -20.71
CA GLN A 31 -0.19 -7.17 -19.94
C GLN A 31 1.04 -8.08 -19.91
N ALA A 32 1.77 -8.19 -21.04
CA ALA A 32 2.97 -9.02 -21.11
C ALA A 32 4.09 -8.54 -20.17
N GLU A 33 4.27 -7.22 -20.00
CA GLU A 33 5.25 -6.67 -19.07
C GLU A 33 4.82 -6.90 -17.62
N ALA A 34 3.53 -6.76 -17.32
CA ALA A 34 2.99 -7.08 -15.98
C ALA A 34 3.17 -8.57 -15.67
N ASP A 35 2.85 -9.45 -16.62
CA ASP A 35 3.02 -10.91 -16.48
C ASP A 35 4.49 -11.27 -16.19
N ALA A 36 5.42 -10.75 -16.99
CA ALA A 36 6.85 -11.01 -16.80
C ALA A 36 7.33 -10.52 -15.42
N THR A 37 6.83 -9.38 -14.95
CA THR A 37 7.16 -8.85 -13.63
C THR A 37 6.60 -9.72 -12.51
N MET A 38 5.35 -10.20 -12.64
CA MET A 38 4.74 -11.15 -11.70
C MET A 38 5.54 -12.45 -11.62
N ASP A 39 5.95 -13.02 -12.76
CA ASP A 39 6.76 -14.25 -12.81
C ASP A 39 8.09 -14.08 -12.08
N VAL A 40 8.78 -12.93 -12.30
CA VAL A 40 10.01 -12.61 -11.57
C VAL A 40 9.73 -12.47 -10.07
N ALA A 41 8.73 -11.70 -9.67
CA ALA A 41 8.40 -11.50 -8.26
C ALA A 41 8.12 -12.84 -7.54
N LEU A 42 7.30 -13.69 -8.14
CA LEU A 42 6.97 -15.01 -7.59
C LEU A 42 8.18 -15.96 -7.59
N SER A 43 9.09 -15.86 -8.55
CA SER A 43 10.32 -16.67 -8.57
C SER A 43 11.25 -16.36 -7.39
N TYR A 44 11.18 -15.15 -6.85
CA TYR A 44 11.85 -14.75 -5.59
C TYR A 44 11.05 -15.09 -4.33
N GLY A 45 9.85 -15.67 -4.48
CA GLY A 45 8.97 -16.03 -3.37
C GLY A 45 8.15 -14.89 -2.81
N ILE A 46 8.07 -13.71 -3.50
CA ILE A 46 7.22 -12.61 -3.06
C ILE A 46 5.77 -13.09 -2.99
N ASN A 47 5.17 -12.96 -1.82
CA ASN A 47 3.83 -13.44 -1.52
C ASN A 47 2.86 -12.36 -1.03
N HIS A 48 3.17 -11.09 -1.33
CA HIS A 48 2.32 -9.95 -0.99
C HIS A 48 2.37 -8.92 -2.12
N VAL A 49 1.20 -8.57 -2.65
CA VAL A 49 1.02 -7.62 -3.75
C VAL A 49 0.13 -6.48 -3.29
N ASP A 50 0.57 -5.25 -3.48
CA ASP A 50 -0.14 -4.03 -3.09
C ASP A 50 -0.45 -3.17 -4.33
N THR A 51 -1.74 -2.95 -4.59
CA THR A 51 -2.26 -2.11 -5.68
C THR A 51 -3.14 -0.98 -5.16
N ALA A 52 -3.83 -0.26 -6.04
CA ALA A 52 -4.84 0.74 -5.70
C ALA A 52 -5.78 1.00 -6.88
N ALA A 53 -7.03 1.40 -6.58
CA ALA A 53 -8.00 1.82 -7.59
C ALA A 53 -7.49 2.99 -8.46
N SER A 54 -6.63 3.86 -7.91
CA SER A 54 -6.06 5.01 -8.59
C SER A 54 -4.80 4.72 -9.41
N TYR A 55 -4.30 3.46 -9.45
CA TYR A 55 -3.09 3.10 -10.20
C TYR A 55 -3.42 2.70 -11.66
N GLY A 56 -4.12 3.55 -12.39
CA GLY A 56 -4.42 3.35 -13.81
C GLY A 56 -5.00 1.96 -14.10
N GLU A 57 -4.29 1.20 -14.92
CA GLU A 57 -4.70 -0.14 -15.34
C GLU A 57 -4.18 -1.28 -14.42
N ALA A 58 -3.48 -0.96 -13.32
CA ALA A 58 -2.80 -1.95 -12.49
C ALA A 58 -3.71 -3.07 -11.97
N GLU A 59 -4.92 -2.71 -11.51
CA GLU A 59 -5.88 -3.72 -11.04
C GLU A 59 -6.35 -4.65 -12.17
N LEU A 60 -6.52 -4.14 -13.40
CA LEU A 60 -6.88 -4.96 -14.56
C LEU A 60 -5.75 -5.91 -14.94
N ARG A 61 -4.48 -5.44 -14.94
CA ARG A 61 -3.30 -6.27 -15.22
C ARG A 61 -3.17 -7.41 -14.21
N LEU A 62 -3.38 -7.10 -12.92
CA LEU A 62 -3.39 -8.12 -11.85
C LEU A 62 -4.58 -9.07 -12.00
N GLY A 63 -5.77 -8.56 -12.29
CA GLY A 63 -6.98 -9.38 -12.48
C GLY A 63 -6.82 -10.39 -13.61
N ASP A 64 -6.30 -9.96 -14.75
CA ASP A 64 -6.04 -10.86 -15.89
C ASP A 64 -4.97 -11.90 -15.56
N TRP A 65 -3.95 -11.54 -14.79
CA TRP A 65 -2.97 -12.50 -14.30
C TRP A 65 -3.59 -13.51 -13.33
N ILE A 66 -4.34 -13.02 -12.31
CA ILE A 66 -4.99 -13.85 -11.28
C ILE A 66 -5.97 -14.85 -11.92
N LYS A 67 -6.76 -14.41 -12.91
CA LYS A 67 -7.70 -15.28 -13.62
C LYS A 67 -7.02 -16.49 -14.28
N ARG A 68 -5.80 -16.30 -14.80
CA ARG A 68 -5.04 -17.34 -15.50
C ARG A 68 -4.26 -18.27 -14.57
N HIS A 69 -3.78 -17.74 -13.44
CA HIS A 69 -2.79 -18.41 -12.58
C HIS A 69 -3.29 -18.71 -11.16
N GLY A 70 -4.44 -18.16 -10.77
CA GLY A 70 -4.87 -18.15 -9.38
C GLY A 70 -4.18 -17.05 -8.57
N ARG A 71 -4.44 -17.01 -7.27
CA ARG A 71 -3.92 -15.97 -6.35
C ARG A 71 -3.08 -16.59 -5.23
N PRO A 72 -1.78 -16.84 -5.42
CA PRO A 72 -0.92 -17.44 -4.39
C PRO A 72 -0.30 -16.42 -3.43
N PHE A 73 -0.85 -15.21 -3.31
CA PHE A 73 -0.31 -14.11 -2.53
C PHE A 73 -1.41 -13.37 -1.75
N PHE A 74 -1.00 -12.68 -0.70
CA PHE A 74 -1.81 -11.69 0.01
C PHE A 74 -2.01 -10.48 -0.91
N LEU A 75 -3.27 -10.06 -1.11
CA LEU A 75 -3.63 -9.00 -2.04
C LEU A 75 -4.20 -7.81 -1.30
N ALA A 76 -3.56 -6.67 -1.45
CA ALA A 76 -4.00 -5.39 -0.91
C ALA A 76 -4.39 -4.43 -2.04
N THR A 77 -5.50 -3.69 -1.85
CA THR A 77 -5.84 -2.53 -2.68
C THR A 77 -6.22 -1.34 -1.82
N LYS A 78 -6.54 -0.20 -2.46
CA LYS A 78 -6.80 1.06 -1.75
C LYS A 78 -7.97 1.81 -2.37
N THR A 79 -8.75 2.50 -1.52
CA THR A 79 -9.76 3.47 -1.97
C THR A 79 -9.30 4.91 -1.72
N GLY A 80 -9.45 5.75 -2.72
CA GLY A 80 -9.22 7.20 -2.62
C GLY A 80 -10.45 7.98 -2.18
N GLN A 81 -11.60 7.33 -2.05
CA GLN A 81 -12.84 7.98 -1.67
C GLN A 81 -12.85 8.33 -0.18
N ARG A 82 -13.60 9.37 0.19
CA ARG A 82 -13.67 9.85 1.58
C ARG A 82 -15.02 9.61 2.24
N THR A 83 -16.06 9.37 1.47
CA THR A 83 -17.43 9.12 1.97
C THR A 83 -17.85 7.67 1.71
N ALA A 84 -18.75 7.14 2.54
CA ALA A 84 -19.09 5.72 2.58
C ALA A 84 -19.63 5.17 1.26
N GLY A 85 -20.62 5.82 0.64
CA GLY A 85 -21.22 5.32 -0.61
C GLY A 85 -20.19 5.19 -1.76
N PRO A 86 -19.48 6.25 -2.14
CA PRO A 86 -18.42 6.18 -3.14
C PRO A 86 -17.31 5.19 -2.79
N ALA A 87 -16.89 5.11 -1.52
CA ALA A 87 -15.85 4.17 -1.09
C ALA A 87 -16.28 2.71 -1.26
N LEU A 88 -17.49 2.34 -0.86
CA LEU A 88 -18.00 0.98 -1.05
C LEU A 88 -18.15 0.64 -2.53
N ALA A 89 -18.62 1.58 -3.34
CA ALA A 89 -18.70 1.39 -4.79
C ALA A 89 -17.31 1.20 -5.42
N GLU A 90 -16.30 1.95 -4.98
CA GLU A 90 -14.93 1.80 -5.45
C GLU A 90 -14.32 0.44 -5.02
N ILE A 91 -14.54 -0.01 -3.78
CA ILE A 91 -14.11 -1.33 -3.30
C ILE A 91 -14.70 -2.44 -4.19
N ARG A 92 -16.01 -2.42 -4.46
CA ARG A 92 -16.63 -3.41 -5.33
C ARG A 92 -16.08 -3.38 -6.74
N ARG A 93 -15.86 -2.20 -7.31
CA ARG A 93 -15.24 -2.05 -8.63
C ARG A 93 -13.80 -2.58 -8.63
N SER A 94 -13.03 -2.40 -7.55
CA SER A 94 -11.69 -2.98 -7.43
C SER A 94 -11.72 -4.51 -7.47
N LEU A 95 -12.67 -5.14 -6.79
CA LEU A 95 -12.87 -6.60 -6.83
C LEU A 95 -13.17 -7.08 -8.26
N GLU A 96 -14.07 -6.38 -8.97
CA GLU A 96 -14.40 -6.68 -10.37
C GLU A 96 -13.15 -6.56 -11.27
N ARG A 97 -12.36 -5.49 -11.13
CA ARG A 97 -11.13 -5.27 -11.91
C ARG A 97 -10.06 -6.32 -11.59
N LEU A 98 -9.91 -6.68 -10.33
CA LEU A 98 -9.01 -7.72 -9.85
C LEU A 98 -9.49 -9.15 -10.14
N GLN A 99 -10.75 -9.31 -10.56
CA GLN A 99 -11.41 -10.59 -10.84
C GLN A 99 -11.34 -11.56 -9.64
N VAL A 100 -11.62 -11.03 -8.44
CA VAL A 100 -11.65 -11.77 -7.18
C VAL A 100 -12.93 -11.44 -6.39
N ASP A 101 -13.39 -12.39 -5.57
CA ASP A 101 -14.54 -12.17 -4.68
C ASP A 101 -14.14 -11.42 -3.39
N GLN A 102 -12.86 -11.48 -3.02
CA GLN A 102 -12.34 -10.89 -1.79
C GLN A 102 -10.88 -10.45 -1.97
N VAL A 103 -10.51 -9.30 -1.40
CA VAL A 103 -9.10 -8.94 -1.15
C VAL A 103 -8.75 -9.15 0.32
N ASP A 104 -7.48 -9.31 0.62
CA ASP A 104 -7.04 -9.48 2.00
C ASP A 104 -7.06 -8.15 2.75
N LEU A 105 -6.62 -7.06 2.12
CA LEU A 105 -6.50 -5.76 2.78
C LEU A 105 -7.07 -4.65 1.90
N ILE A 106 -8.00 -3.86 2.46
CA ILE A 106 -8.38 -2.56 1.91
C ILE A 106 -7.74 -1.44 2.72
N GLN A 107 -7.20 -0.43 2.04
CA GLN A 107 -6.52 0.68 2.69
C GLN A 107 -7.17 2.02 2.32
N LEU A 108 -7.34 2.92 3.30
CA LEU A 108 -7.70 4.31 3.03
C LEU A 108 -6.48 5.01 2.43
N HIS A 109 -6.58 5.42 1.16
CA HIS A 109 -5.45 5.85 0.35
C HIS A 109 -5.08 7.30 0.61
N HIS A 110 -3.80 7.55 0.92
CA HIS A 110 -3.22 8.90 1.05
C HIS A 110 -4.02 9.81 1.99
N LEU A 111 -4.39 9.32 3.16
CA LEU A 111 -5.24 10.03 4.10
C LEU A 111 -4.38 10.84 5.10
N VAL A 112 -3.92 12.02 4.67
CA VAL A 112 -3.05 12.93 5.44
C VAL A 112 -3.58 14.35 5.54
N ASP A 113 -4.47 14.78 4.62
CA ASP A 113 -5.13 16.07 4.72
C ASP A 113 -6.09 16.07 5.91
N PRO A 114 -6.03 17.08 6.82
CA PRO A 114 -6.84 17.09 8.03
C PRO A 114 -8.35 17.11 7.79
N GLN A 115 -8.82 17.78 6.73
CA GLN A 115 -10.25 17.85 6.41
C GLN A 115 -10.74 16.53 5.83
N GLU A 116 -10.00 15.97 4.88
CA GLU A 116 -10.29 14.64 4.34
C GLU A 116 -10.25 13.56 5.42
N TRP A 117 -9.31 13.67 6.37
CA TRP A 117 -9.17 12.75 7.47
C TRP A 117 -10.40 12.75 8.39
N GLU A 118 -10.93 13.94 8.75
CA GLU A 118 -12.14 14.05 9.55
C GLU A 118 -13.37 13.50 8.79
N VAL A 119 -13.48 13.73 7.49
CA VAL A 119 -14.56 13.17 6.66
C VAL A 119 -14.44 11.65 6.59
N ALA A 120 -13.27 11.12 6.25
CA ALA A 120 -13.08 9.69 5.99
C ALA A 120 -13.23 8.83 7.26
N LEU A 121 -12.84 9.35 8.43
CA LEU A 121 -12.92 8.64 9.71
C LEU A 121 -14.14 9.05 10.57
N GLY A 122 -14.96 10.00 10.07
CA GLY A 122 -16.17 10.46 10.71
C GLY A 122 -17.42 9.67 10.27
N PRO A 123 -18.60 10.07 10.80
CA PRO A 123 -19.87 9.45 10.40
C PRO A 123 -20.14 9.58 8.89
N GLY A 124 -20.54 8.49 8.24
CA GLY A 124 -20.75 8.44 6.79
C GLY A 124 -19.44 8.45 5.99
N GLY A 125 -18.30 8.25 6.61
CA GLY A 125 -16.99 8.26 6.01
C GLY A 125 -16.55 6.94 5.38
N ALA A 126 -15.42 6.97 4.67
CA ALA A 126 -14.87 5.79 3.99
C ALA A 126 -14.52 4.64 4.95
N LEU A 127 -14.24 4.93 6.22
CA LEU A 127 -13.99 3.91 7.23
C LEU A 127 -15.25 3.04 7.45
N GLU A 128 -16.44 3.63 7.50
CA GLU A 128 -17.69 2.86 7.61
C GLU A 128 -17.89 1.93 6.41
N ALA A 129 -17.54 2.39 5.20
CA ALA A 129 -17.57 1.55 4.00
C ALA A 129 -16.59 0.36 4.09
N ALA A 130 -15.37 0.60 4.60
CA ALA A 130 -14.38 -0.46 4.78
C ALA A 130 -14.85 -1.49 5.84
N ILE A 131 -15.49 -1.02 6.92
CA ILE A 131 -16.09 -1.89 7.96
C ILE A 131 -17.23 -2.72 7.34
N ALA A 132 -18.15 -2.09 6.62
CA ALA A 132 -19.25 -2.79 5.94
C ALA A 132 -18.71 -3.81 4.93
N ALA A 133 -17.71 -3.45 4.12
CA ALA A 133 -17.09 -4.39 3.19
C ALA A 133 -16.43 -5.59 3.91
N ARG A 134 -15.89 -5.39 5.11
CA ARG A 134 -15.36 -6.47 5.94
C ARG A 134 -16.50 -7.38 6.48
N GLU A 135 -17.58 -6.81 6.93
CA GLU A 135 -18.77 -7.55 7.39
C GLU A 135 -19.43 -8.34 6.26
N GLU A 136 -19.43 -7.79 5.05
CA GLU A 136 -19.90 -8.48 3.83
C GLU A 136 -18.91 -9.57 3.34
N GLY A 137 -17.71 -9.66 3.90
CA GLY A 137 -16.68 -10.61 3.47
C GLY A 137 -15.93 -10.21 2.19
N LEU A 138 -16.09 -8.98 1.73
CA LEU A 138 -15.39 -8.46 0.54
C LEU A 138 -13.92 -8.15 0.82
N VAL A 139 -13.57 -7.83 2.07
CA VAL A 139 -12.22 -7.59 2.56
C VAL A 139 -12.00 -8.26 3.90
N ARG A 140 -10.75 -8.61 4.24
CA ARG A 140 -10.44 -9.25 5.53
C ARG A 140 -9.93 -8.25 6.56
N PHE A 141 -9.07 -7.34 6.12
CA PHE A 141 -8.34 -6.39 6.96
C PHE A 141 -8.49 -4.97 6.43
N ILE A 142 -8.31 -3.99 7.33
CA ILE A 142 -8.45 -2.56 7.03
C ILE A 142 -7.17 -1.84 7.42
N GLY A 143 -6.59 -1.10 6.48
CA GLY A 143 -5.37 -0.32 6.67
C GLY A 143 -5.53 1.15 6.31
N ILE A 144 -4.48 1.92 6.56
CA ILE A 144 -4.39 3.34 6.20
C ILE A 144 -3.04 3.63 5.57
N THR A 145 -3.02 4.50 4.56
CA THR A 145 -1.79 4.88 3.88
C THR A 145 -1.62 6.39 3.82
N GLY A 146 -0.38 6.84 3.72
CA GLY A 146 -0.11 8.26 3.57
C GLY A 146 1.32 8.56 3.11
N HIS A 147 1.53 9.83 2.79
CA HIS A 147 2.80 10.38 2.34
C HIS A 147 3.08 11.71 3.04
N GLY A 148 4.29 12.23 2.84
CA GLY A 148 4.68 13.53 3.37
C GLY A 148 5.22 13.47 4.80
N TRP A 149 5.49 14.65 5.35
CA TRP A 149 6.22 14.79 6.61
C TRP A 149 5.38 14.58 7.86
N THR A 150 4.06 14.71 7.77
CA THR A 150 3.12 14.59 8.90
C THR A 150 2.48 13.21 9.02
N VAL A 151 2.74 12.31 8.07
CA VAL A 151 2.02 11.04 7.95
C VAL A 151 2.15 10.16 9.19
N ALA A 152 3.34 10.10 9.81
CA ALA A 152 3.55 9.26 10.99
C ALA A 152 2.71 9.75 12.18
N ALA A 153 2.68 11.06 12.44
CA ALA A 153 1.82 11.66 13.46
C ALA A 153 0.32 11.47 13.14
N THR A 154 -0.07 11.62 11.87
CA THR A 154 -1.46 11.43 11.43
C THR A 154 -1.90 9.97 11.61
N HIS A 155 -1.06 9.00 11.26
CA HIS A 155 -1.38 7.58 11.44
C HIS A 155 -1.45 7.19 12.92
N ARG A 156 -0.62 7.76 13.78
CA ARG A 156 -0.73 7.55 15.23
C ARG A 156 -2.09 8.01 15.76
N ARG A 157 -2.55 9.20 15.36
CA ARG A 157 -3.89 9.68 15.69
C ARG A 157 -5.00 8.80 15.11
N ALA A 158 -4.80 8.27 13.89
CA ALA A 158 -5.78 7.38 13.29
C ALA A 158 -5.92 6.08 14.08
N LEU A 159 -4.83 5.53 14.60
CA LEU A 159 -4.86 4.34 15.47
C LEU A 159 -5.54 4.59 16.82
N GLU A 160 -5.62 5.84 17.29
CA GLU A 160 -6.43 6.20 18.47
C GLU A 160 -7.93 6.19 18.17
N ARG A 161 -8.32 6.41 16.91
CA ARG A 161 -9.71 6.50 16.46
C ARG A 161 -10.28 5.17 15.98
N PHE A 162 -9.46 4.34 15.36
CA PHE A 162 -9.84 3.02 14.88
C PHE A 162 -8.65 2.07 14.92
N ASP A 163 -8.92 0.81 15.20
CA ASP A 163 -7.90 -0.23 15.33
C ASP A 163 -7.54 -0.81 13.94
N PHE A 164 -6.82 -0.03 13.14
CA PHE A 164 -6.35 -0.46 11.83
C PHE A 164 -5.41 -1.66 11.93
N ASP A 165 -5.48 -2.57 10.95
CA ASP A 165 -4.62 -3.76 10.86
C ASP A 165 -3.25 -3.45 10.28
N SER A 166 -3.14 -2.39 9.47
CA SER A 166 -1.88 -1.94 8.88
C SER A 166 -1.81 -0.43 8.71
N VAL A 167 -0.57 0.07 8.74
CA VAL A 167 -0.22 1.43 8.32
C VAL A 167 0.84 1.37 7.24
N LEU A 168 0.74 2.24 6.21
CA LEU A 168 1.73 2.37 5.15
C LEU A 168 2.21 3.82 5.07
N LEU A 169 3.55 4.03 5.14
CA LEU A 169 4.15 5.35 5.12
C LEU A 169 5.59 5.31 4.58
N PRO A 170 6.14 6.46 4.13
CA PRO A 170 7.52 6.51 3.69
C PRO A 170 8.53 6.20 4.81
N TYR A 171 9.61 5.52 4.42
CA TYR A 171 10.79 5.35 5.23
C TYR A 171 12.01 5.41 4.31
N SER A 172 12.74 6.50 4.35
CA SER A 172 13.95 6.65 3.56
C SER A 172 15.06 7.31 4.40
N TYR A 173 16.30 7.12 3.97
CA TYR A 173 17.44 7.75 4.65
C TYR A 173 17.26 9.26 4.79
N THR A 174 16.85 9.94 3.72
CA THR A 174 16.66 11.40 3.71
C THR A 174 15.55 11.86 4.64
N MET A 175 14.43 11.15 4.69
CA MET A 175 13.33 11.50 5.60
C MET A 175 13.72 11.30 7.06
N MET A 176 14.46 10.26 7.37
CA MET A 176 14.91 9.97 8.73
C MET A 176 16.00 10.93 9.24
N GLN A 177 16.59 11.78 8.38
CA GLN A 177 17.44 12.89 8.82
C GLN A 177 16.65 14.07 9.40
N ASN A 178 15.34 14.16 9.11
CA ASN A 178 14.48 15.15 9.76
C ASN A 178 14.09 14.63 11.16
N GLU A 179 14.53 15.36 12.19
CA GLU A 179 14.33 14.95 13.58
C GLU A 179 12.87 14.84 13.99
N ALA A 180 12.02 15.75 13.51
CA ALA A 180 10.59 15.72 13.82
C ALA A 180 9.92 14.49 13.17
N TYR A 181 10.21 14.21 11.89
CA TYR A 181 9.69 13.03 11.22
C TYR A 181 10.16 11.74 11.89
N ARG A 182 11.45 11.66 12.22
CA ARG A 182 12.02 10.50 12.89
C ARG A 182 11.34 10.24 14.24
N ALA A 183 11.16 11.27 15.06
CA ALA A 183 10.51 11.13 16.35
C ALA A 183 9.06 10.64 16.21
N ASP A 184 8.30 11.20 15.28
CA ASP A 184 6.92 10.74 14.98
C ASP A 184 6.88 9.31 14.45
N PHE A 185 7.83 8.94 13.56
CA PHE A 185 7.94 7.58 13.04
C PHE A 185 8.26 6.58 14.16
N GLU A 186 9.23 6.87 15.01
CA GLU A 186 9.60 6.01 16.13
C GLU A 186 8.44 5.82 17.13
N ALA A 187 7.69 6.89 17.42
CA ALA A 187 6.50 6.82 18.26
C ALA A 187 5.39 5.96 17.62
N LEU A 188 5.13 6.13 16.31
CA LEU A 188 4.19 5.28 15.58
C LEU A 188 4.66 3.83 15.56
N TYR A 189 5.94 3.58 15.30
CA TYR A 189 6.53 2.25 15.29
C TYR A 189 6.36 1.52 16.64
N ALA A 190 6.63 2.21 17.74
CA ALA A 190 6.42 1.67 19.08
C ALA A 190 4.95 1.29 19.33
N LEU A 191 4.00 2.17 18.97
CA LEU A 191 2.57 1.91 19.08
C LEU A 191 2.11 0.71 18.21
N CYS A 192 2.59 0.64 16.98
CA CYS A 192 2.26 -0.48 16.10
C CYS A 192 2.79 -1.82 16.64
N ARG A 193 3.99 -1.83 17.20
CA ARG A 193 4.53 -3.03 17.86
C ARG A 193 3.71 -3.47 19.06
N GLU A 194 3.33 -2.52 19.91
CA GLU A 194 2.49 -2.77 21.09
C GLU A 194 1.13 -3.38 20.69
N ARG A 195 0.51 -2.85 19.64
CA ARG A 195 -0.83 -3.26 19.18
C ARG A 195 -0.82 -4.35 18.12
N ASN A 196 0.35 -4.86 17.74
CA ASN A 196 0.52 -5.83 16.66
C ASN A 196 -0.09 -5.37 15.33
N VAL A 197 0.07 -4.08 14.99
CA VAL A 197 -0.31 -3.48 13.71
C VAL A 197 0.83 -3.64 12.71
N ALA A 198 0.52 -4.07 11.49
CA ALA A 198 1.53 -4.20 10.44
C ALA A 198 2.03 -2.82 9.97
N ILE A 199 3.34 -2.70 9.74
CA ILE A 199 3.94 -1.50 9.16
C ILE A 199 4.49 -1.86 7.79
N GLN A 200 4.01 -1.14 6.77
CA GLN A 200 4.54 -1.18 5.42
C GLN A 200 5.31 0.11 5.16
N THR A 201 6.52 -0.01 4.65
CA THR A 201 7.34 1.15 4.33
C THR A 201 7.56 1.27 2.83
N ILE A 202 7.55 2.49 2.33
CA ILE A 202 7.77 2.81 0.91
C ILE A 202 8.90 3.83 0.78
N LYS A 203 9.42 3.95 -0.45
CA LYS A 203 10.43 4.95 -0.83
C LYS A 203 11.80 4.76 -0.16
N SER A 204 12.13 3.55 0.28
CA SER A 204 13.39 3.25 1.02
C SER A 204 14.65 3.59 0.24
N ILE A 205 14.63 3.44 -1.09
CA ILE A 205 15.77 3.71 -1.98
C ILE A 205 15.55 4.97 -2.85
N VAL A 206 14.60 5.83 -2.45
CA VAL A 206 14.31 7.11 -3.11
C VAL A 206 15.16 8.21 -2.51
N HIS A 207 15.81 8.99 -3.36
CA HIS A 207 16.51 10.20 -2.96
C HIS A 207 15.52 11.35 -2.73
N THR A 208 14.73 11.67 -3.78
CA THR A 208 13.77 12.77 -3.76
C THR A 208 12.75 12.59 -4.91
N PRO A 209 11.59 13.25 -4.90
CA PRO A 209 10.79 13.41 -6.11
C PRO A 209 11.62 14.07 -7.22
N TRP A 210 11.31 13.74 -8.48
CA TRP A 210 11.81 14.50 -9.62
C TRP A 210 11.28 15.93 -9.52
N GLY A 211 12.20 16.92 -9.57
CA GLY A 211 11.82 18.32 -9.65
C GLY A 211 11.56 18.75 -11.09
N HIS A 212 12.08 19.93 -11.47
CA HIS A 212 12.03 20.41 -12.85
C HIS A 212 13.14 19.82 -13.75
N GLU A 213 13.99 18.95 -13.20
CA GLU A 213 15.07 18.30 -13.94
C GLU A 213 14.49 17.26 -14.92
N PRO A 214 15.11 17.07 -16.10
CA PRO A 214 14.73 15.96 -16.98
C PRO A 214 14.87 14.61 -16.28
N HIS A 215 13.87 13.76 -16.43
CA HIS A 215 13.94 12.39 -15.92
C HIS A 215 15.02 11.61 -16.65
N THR A 216 15.98 11.06 -15.92
CA THR A 216 17.01 10.19 -16.46
C THR A 216 16.61 8.72 -16.42
N ARG A 217 15.45 8.40 -15.80
CA ARG A 217 14.85 7.08 -15.67
C ARG A 217 13.33 7.18 -15.77
N ALA A 218 12.72 6.10 -16.22
CA ALA A 218 11.25 5.96 -16.23
C ALA A 218 10.71 5.59 -14.83
N THR A 219 11.02 6.39 -13.84
CA THR A 219 10.61 6.21 -12.44
C THR A 219 9.90 7.45 -11.92
N TRP A 220 8.99 7.28 -10.97
CA TRP A 220 8.28 8.41 -10.36
C TRP A 220 9.15 9.24 -9.40
N TYR A 221 10.26 8.68 -8.95
CA TYR A 221 11.18 9.30 -8.01
C TYR A 221 12.62 9.15 -8.48
N LYS A 222 13.45 10.14 -8.14
CA LYS A 222 14.89 10.08 -8.35
C LYS A 222 15.49 9.00 -7.44
N PRO A 223 16.20 8.01 -7.98
CA PRO A 223 16.81 6.96 -7.17
C PRO A 223 17.90 7.50 -6.26
N LEU A 224 18.15 6.83 -5.14
CA LEU A 224 19.23 7.17 -4.21
C LEU A 224 20.59 7.06 -4.89
N GLU A 225 20.76 6.04 -5.73
CA GLU A 225 21.94 5.86 -6.57
C GLU A 225 21.56 5.94 -8.04
N ALA A 226 22.39 6.61 -8.85
CA ALA A 226 22.11 6.85 -10.28
C ALA A 226 21.98 5.56 -11.11
N GLN A 227 22.49 4.44 -10.61
CA GLN A 227 22.47 3.14 -11.28
C GLN A 227 21.28 2.25 -10.87
N GLN A 228 20.53 2.63 -9.84
CA GLN A 228 19.38 1.85 -9.38
C GLN A 228 18.15 2.09 -10.26
N ASP A 229 17.53 1.01 -10.66
CA ASP A 229 16.21 1.04 -11.31
C ASP A 229 15.13 0.87 -10.25
N LEU A 230 14.37 1.94 -10.00
CA LEU A 230 13.32 1.96 -8.98
C LEU A 230 11.97 1.47 -9.53
N SER A 231 11.97 0.49 -10.41
CA SER A 231 10.73 -0.12 -10.91
C SER A 231 9.97 -0.90 -9.81
N LEU A 232 10.62 -1.20 -8.71
CA LEU A 232 10.03 -1.87 -7.55
C LEU A 232 9.79 -0.85 -6.42
N ILE A 233 8.56 -0.80 -5.91
CA ILE A 233 8.29 -0.14 -4.63
C ILE A 233 8.81 -1.07 -3.56
N HIS A 234 9.86 -0.66 -2.88
CA HIS A 234 10.35 -1.38 -1.71
C HIS A 234 9.50 -1.00 -0.50
N ILE A 235 9.05 -1.99 0.16
CA ILE A 235 8.27 -1.89 1.39
C ILE A 235 9.12 -2.37 2.53
#